data_341eb0a089f6d003fddd636c814512d5
#
_entry.id   341eb0a089f6d003fddd636c814512d5
#
_cell.length_a   1.000
_cell.length_b   1.000
_cell.length_c   1.000
_cell.angle_alpha   90.00
_cell.angle_beta   90.00
_cell.angle_gamma   90.00
#
_symmetry.space_group_name_H-M   'P 1'
#
loop_
_entity.id
_entity.type
_entity.pdbx_description
1 polymer ?
#
loop_
_entity_poly.entity_id
_entity_poly.type
_entity_poly.pdbx_seq_one_letter_code
_entity_poly.pdbx_strand_id
1 'polypeptide(L)' 'MQTGRLFQMVYLLLERESVPARELAQRFEVSERTIYRDVDALSAAGVPVYAARGRGGGIRLLPGFSLSRALLSPGE' A
#
# COMPACT_ATOMS: atom_id res chain seq x y z
N MET A 1 15.65 -0.10 1.27
CA MET A 1 15.31 -1.19 0.42
C MET A 1 13.86 -1.19 0.05
N GLN A 2 13.58 -1.60 -1.16
CA GLN A 2 12.23 -1.55 -1.68
C GLN A 2 11.25 -2.41 -0.87
N THR A 3 11.70 -3.59 -0.48
CA THR A 3 10.86 -4.49 0.29
C THR A 3 10.41 -3.88 1.61
N GLY A 4 11.33 -3.21 2.30
CA GLY A 4 10.99 -2.55 3.55
C GLY A 4 9.96 -1.45 3.35
N ARG A 5 10.10 -0.71 2.26
CA ARG A 5 9.15 0.36 1.96
C ARG A 5 7.75 -0.21 1.70
N LEU A 6 7.66 -1.32 0.97
CA LEU A 6 6.37 -1.92 0.68
C LEU A 6 5.65 -2.36 1.95
N PHE A 7 6.38 -2.99 2.88
CA PHE A 7 5.79 -3.37 4.16
C PHE A 7 5.32 -2.17 4.95
N GLN A 8 6.12 -1.10 4.96
CA GLN A 8 5.74 0.09 5.69
C GLN A 8 4.49 0.72 5.10
N MET A 9 4.35 0.69 3.77
CA MET A 9 3.14 1.19 3.14
C MET A 9 1.92 0.40 3.59
N VAL A 10 2.03 -0.91 3.63
CA VAL A 10 0.89 -1.74 4.04
C VAL A 10 0.51 -1.45 5.49
N TYR A 11 1.48 -1.37 6.38
CA TYR A 11 1.18 -1.05 7.77
C TYR A 11 0.47 0.29 7.89
N LEU A 12 0.94 1.28 7.17
CA LEU A 12 0.33 2.59 7.20
C LEU A 12 -1.11 2.54 6.71
N LEU A 13 -1.36 1.79 5.65
CA LEU A 13 -2.69 1.68 5.10
C LEU A 13 -3.63 0.84 5.96
N LEU A 14 -3.08 0.00 6.82
CA LEU A 14 -3.91 -0.72 7.79
C LEU A 14 -4.38 0.21 8.89
N GLU A 15 -3.63 1.26 9.17
CA GLU A 15 -3.99 2.20 10.22
C GLU A 15 -4.83 3.35 9.71
N ARG A 16 -4.68 3.71 8.46
CA ARG A 16 -5.36 4.86 7.88
C ARG A 16 -6.19 4.41 6.71
N GLU A 17 -7.38 4.94 6.62
CA GLU A 17 -8.28 4.57 5.55
C GLU A 17 -7.72 4.91 4.17
N SER A 18 -7.04 6.03 4.08
CA SER A 18 -6.54 6.52 2.82
C SER A 18 -5.32 7.39 3.06
N VAL A 19 -4.30 7.22 2.24
CA VAL A 19 -3.09 8.04 2.32
C VAL A 19 -2.78 8.58 0.94
N PRO A 20 -2.69 9.90 0.77
CA PRO A 20 -2.36 10.46 -0.54
C PRO A 20 -1.01 9.97 -1.03
N ALA A 21 -0.91 9.76 -2.34
CA ALA A 21 0.36 9.34 -2.93
C ALA A 21 1.46 10.36 -2.65
N ARG A 22 1.09 11.64 -2.62
CA ARG A 22 2.05 12.69 -2.31
C ARG A 22 2.64 12.51 -0.92
N GLU A 23 1.79 12.19 0.05
CA GLU A 23 2.26 11.98 1.42
C GLU A 23 3.21 10.78 1.49
N LEU A 24 2.87 9.70 0.81
CA LEU A 24 3.73 8.54 0.78
C LEU A 24 5.06 8.86 0.12
N ALA A 25 5.01 9.61 -0.97
CA ALA A 25 6.22 10.00 -1.67
C ALA A 25 7.15 10.80 -0.76
N GLN A 26 6.58 11.74 -0.01
CA GLN A 26 7.36 12.55 0.92
C GLN A 26 7.93 11.72 2.06
N ARG A 27 7.11 10.84 2.60
CA ARG A 27 7.52 10.01 3.74
C ARG A 27 8.69 9.10 3.36
N PHE A 28 8.66 8.54 2.17
CA PHE A 28 9.68 7.60 1.74
C PHE A 28 10.74 8.24 0.84
N GLU A 29 10.63 9.55 0.61
CA GLU A 29 11.62 10.29 -0.18
C GLU A 29 11.77 9.72 -1.58
N VAL A 30 10.64 9.44 -2.21
CA VAL A 30 10.61 8.98 -3.59
C VAL A 30 9.57 9.81 -4.35
N SER A 31 9.51 9.61 -5.67
CA SER A 31 8.51 10.31 -6.48
C SER A 31 7.14 9.65 -6.32
N GLU A 32 6.10 10.40 -6.66
CA GLU A 32 4.76 9.83 -6.68
C GLU A 32 4.67 8.69 -7.68
N ARG A 33 5.39 8.81 -8.78
CA ARG A 33 5.44 7.76 -9.78
C ARG A 33 5.93 6.44 -9.16
N THR A 34 6.96 6.53 -8.33
CA THR A 34 7.46 5.36 -7.63
C THR A 34 6.41 4.77 -6.71
N ILE A 35 5.62 5.63 -6.05
CA ILE A 35 4.54 5.15 -5.19
C ILE A 35 3.52 4.36 -5.99
N TYR A 36 3.13 4.86 -7.16
CA TYR A 36 2.17 4.14 -7.98
C TYR A 36 2.74 2.81 -8.49
N ARG A 37 4.02 2.78 -8.77
CA ARG A 37 4.68 1.51 -9.14
C ARG A 37 4.69 0.53 -7.98
N ASP A 38 4.88 1.05 -6.76
CA ASP A 38 4.82 0.21 -5.57
C ASP A 38 3.41 -0.36 -5.38
N VAL A 39 2.38 0.45 -5.64
CA VAL A 39 1.00 -0.01 -5.56
C VAL A 39 0.79 -1.17 -6.53
N ASP A 40 1.30 -1.03 -7.74
CA ASP A 40 1.19 -2.10 -8.74
C ASP A 40 1.91 -3.36 -8.27
N ALA A 41 3.08 -3.19 -7.68
CA ALA A 41 3.85 -4.33 -7.20
C ALA A 41 3.13 -5.07 -6.08
N LEU A 42 2.54 -4.31 -5.15
CA LEU A 42 1.78 -4.91 -4.06
C LEU A 42 0.56 -5.63 -4.59
N SER A 43 -0.14 -5.01 -5.53
CA SER A 43 -1.31 -5.60 -6.12
C SER A 43 -0.97 -6.91 -6.82
N ALA A 44 0.13 -6.92 -7.55
CA ALA A 44 0.59 -8.12 -8.24
C ALA A 44 0.96 -9.24 -7.26
N ALA A 45 1.36 -8.86 -6.06
CA ALA A 45 1.74 -9.83 -5.04
C ALA A 45 0.53 -10.33 -4.23
N GLY A 46 -0.66 -9.86 -4.55
CA GLY A 46 -1.86 -10.30 -3.87
C GLY A 46 -2.31 -9.40 -2.73
N VAL A 47 -1.65 -8.28 -2.53
CA VAL A 47 -2.05 -7.32 -1.50
C VAL A 47 -3.01 -6.33 -2.16
N PRO A 48 -4.27 -6.26 -1.71
CA PRO A 48 -5.30 -5.49 -2.42
C PRO A 48 -5.20 -3.99 -2.15
N VAL A 49 -4.15 -3.39 -2.68
CA VAL A 49 -3.91 -1.96 -2.60
C VAL A 49 -4.31 -1.32 -3.92
N TYR A 50 -4.93 -0.17 -3.86
CA TYR A 50 -5.38 0.50 -5.07
C TYR A 50 -5.35 2.01 -4.89
N ALA A 51 -5.39 2.73 -6.00
CA ALA A 51 -5.43 4.19 -5.99
C ALA A 51 -6.87 4.62 -6.27
N ALA A 52 -7.48 5.29 -5.30
CA ALA A 52 -8.82 5.82 -5.46
C ALA A 52 -8.73 7.19 -6.11
N ARG A 53 -9.64 7.47 -7.02
CA ARG A 53 -9.65 8.75 -7.72
C ARG A 53 -10.60 9.72 -7.05
N GLY A 54 -10.42 10.98 -7.39
CA GLY A 54 -11.32 12.02 -6.97
C GLY A 54 -10.96 12.63 -5.65
N ARG A 55 -11.84 13.50 -5.20
CA ARG A 55 -11.65 14.21 -3.96
C ARG A 55 -11.69 13.22 -2.81
N GLY A 56 -10.75 13.32 -1.93
CA GLY A 56 -10.66 12.39 -0.83
C GLY A 56 -10.07 11.06 -1.22
N GLY A 57 -9.65 10.91 -2.47
CA GLY A 57 -8.99 9.70 -2.91
C GLY A 57 -7.58 9.62 -2.39
N GLY A 58 -6.90 8.58 -2.76
CA GLY A 58 -5.53 8.33 -2.33
C GLY A 58 -5.26 6.85 -2.46
N ILE A 59 -4.17 6.42 -1.83
CA ILE A 59 -3.84 5.01 -1.84
C ILE A 59 -4.62 4.34 -0.71
N ARG A 60 -5.29 3.25 -1.03
CA ARG A 60 -6.16 2.57 -0.08
C ARG A 60 -5.93 1.06 -0.13
N LEU A 61 -6.27 0.44 0.97
CA LEU A 61 -6.22 -1.01 1.09
C LEU A 61 -7.65 -1.51 1.24
N LEU A 62 -8.03 -2.55 0.50
CA LEU A 62 -9.38 -3.08 0.61
C LEU A 62 -9.67 -3.55 2.02
N PRO A 63 -10.89 -3.31 2.52
CA PRO A 63 -11.24 -3.73 3.88
C PRO A 63 -11.17 -5.23 4.02
N GLY A 64 -10.86 -5.66 5.21
CA GLY A 64 -10.81 -7.09 5.51
C GLY A 64 -9.47 -7.73 5.28
N PHE A 65 -8.53 -7.04 4.65
CA PHE A 65 -7.20 -7.58 4.47
C PHE A 65 -6.45 -7.59 5.80
N SER A 66 -5.72 -8.65 6.06
CA SER A 66 -4.91 -8.78 7.25
C SER A 66 -3.50 -9.19 6.85
N LEU A 67 -2.53 -8.36 7.19
CA LEU A 67 -1.14 -8.65 6.89
C LEU A 67 -0.69 -9.94 7.57
N SER A 68 -1.11 -10.11 8.79
CA SER A 68 -0.78 -11.31 9.54
C SER A 68 -1.26 -12.56 8.81
N ARG A 69 -2.47 -12.50 8.31
CA ARG A 69 -3.04 -13.62 7.58
C ARG A 69 -2.27 -13.88 6.30
N ALA A 70 -1.89 -12.82 5.60
CA ALA A 70 -1.16 -12.95 4.35
C ALA A 70 0.20 -13.58 4.58
N LEU A 71 0.86 -13.23 5.68
CA LEU A 71 2.19 -13.74 5.97
C LEU A 71 2.19 -15.09 6.62
N LEU A 72 1.19 -15.36 7.45
CA LEU A 72 1.18 -16.56 8.27
C LEU A 72 0.28 -17.66 7.75
N SER A 73 -0.46 -17.40 6.72
CA SER A 73 -1.33 -18.39 6.13
C SER A 73 -0.57 -19.08 5.00
N PRO A 74 -0.10 -20.26 5.21
CA PRO A 74 0.74 -20.90 4.21
C PRO A 74 -0.04 -21.46 3.05
N GLY A 75 -1.21 -21.08 2.87
CA GLY A 75 -1.97 -21.55 1.74
C GLY A 75 -2.39 -22.97 1.85
N GLU A 76 -2.32 -23.49 3.02
CA GLU A 76 -2.77 -24.77 3.19
C GLU A 76 -4.03 -24.86 3.49
#